data_c92f3779e635bd104905916c32d141b4
#
_entry.id   c92f3779e635bd104905916c32d141b4
#
_cell.length_a   1.000
_cell.length_b   1.000
_cell.length_c   1.000
_cell.angle_alpha   90.00
_cell.angle_beta   90.00
_cell.angle_gamma   90.00
#
_symmetry.space_group_name_H-M   'P 1'
#
loop_
_entity.id
_entity.type
_entity.pdbx_description
1 polymer ?
#
loop_
_entity_poly.entity_id
_entity_poly.type
_entity_poly.pdbx_seq_one_letter_code
_entity_poly.pdbx_strand_id
1 'polypeptide(L)'
;GAVTLKAEWNDPVLGQPTIFHVSATGGSGSYKFRMDAPSYSSPNQWAFESVADPSRGEWMNYTSECASNDYTFTMTATGTYNFRFYVMDTAAEVTYLRVNFNISVSDDKYPSVDSIVRSAVAECNSKTDGSEYAKALWLHDWLLDQLEYDKTLKWSSTESALTRELGTCQSYESAYAKLLTAAGIENSETRDTYDGHTWNAMKLDGHWYQTDCTWDDSSDNWYSFDQRHLYFGLTDELMAIAHPGHSKIYTTDTYATRSTSLADNYFVR
;
A
#
# COMPACT_ATOMS: atom_id res chain seq x y z
N GLY A 1 -26.46 11.65 -25.78
CA GLY A 1 -25.98 12.03 -24.46
C GLY A 1 -24.60 11.44 -24.16
N ALA A 2 -23.96 11.86 -23.07
CA ALA A 2 -22.68 11.35 -22.67
C ALA A 2 -22.73 9.85 -22.34
N VAL A 3 -21.63 9.14 -22.58
CA VAL A 3 -21.51 7.73 -22.19
C VAL A 3 -21.38 7.64 -20.67
N THR A 4 -22.17 6.77 -20.04
CA THR A 4 -22.07 6.42 -18.63
C THR A 4 -21.88 4.93 -18.47
N LEU A 5 -21.01 4.54 -17.53
CA LEU A 5 -20.72 3.15 -17.21
C LEU A 5 -21.39 2.79 -15.88
N LYS A 6 -22.03 1.63 -15.84
CA LYS A 6 -22.59 1.03 -14.63
C LYS A 6 -21.91 -0.31 -14.40
N ALA A 7 -21.44 -0.54 -13.16
CA ALA A 7 -20.94 -1.82 -12.71
C ALA A 7 -21.72 -2.29 -11.49
N GLU A 8 -22.13 -3.54 -11.51
CA GLU A 8 -22.85 -4.20 -10.41
C GLU A 8 -22.12 -5.50 -10.07
N TRP A 9 -22.11 -5.88 -8.81
CA TRP A 9 -21.47 -7.11 -8.36
C TRP A 9 -22.16 -7.70 -7.13
N ASN A 10 -21.99 -9.00 -6.92
CA ASN A 10 -22.43 -9.69 -5.71
C ASN A 10 -21.54 -9.30 -4.52
N ASP A 11 -22.05 -9.48 -3.31
CA ASP A 11 -21.26 -9.22 -2.09
C ASP A 11 -19.97 -10.03 -2.13
N PRO A 12 -18.80 -9.40 -1.95
CA PRO A 12 -17.52 -10.09 -1.99
C PRO A 12 -17.38 -11.04 -0.82
N VAL A 13 -16.99 -12.28 -1.13
CA VAL A 13 -16.68 -13.32 -0.15
C VAL A 13 -15.27 -13.84 -0.43
N LEU A 14 -14.46 -13.90 0.61
CA LEU A 14 -13.08 -14.37 0.52
C LEU A 14 -13.03 -15.79 -0.08
N GLY A 15 -12.22 -15.95 -1.14
CA GLY A 15 -12.04 -17.23 -1.82
C GLY A 15 -13.18 -17.64 -2.77
N GLN A 16 -14.21 -16.82 -2.90
CA GLN A 16 -15.34 -17.06 -3.80
C GLN A 16 -15.32 -16.09 -4.99
N PRO A 17 -15.80 -16.48 -6.17
CA PRO A 17 -15.89 -15.59 -7.30
C PRO A 17 -16.80 -14.40 -7.03
N THR A 18 -16.28 -13.18 -7.26
CA THR A 18 -17.08 -11.97 -7.39
C THR A 18 -17.32 -11.74 -8.87
N ILE A 19 -18.58 -11.63 -9.27
CA ILE A 19 -18.98 -11.44 -10.67
C ILE A 19 -19.36 -9.98 -10.85
N PHE A 20 -18.69 -9.29 -11.75
CA PHE A 20 -18.96 -7.91 -12.12
C PHE A 20 -19.73 -7.87 -13.42
N HIS A 21 -20.93 -7.33 -13.39
CA HIS A 21 -21.72 -7.03 -14.57
C HIS A 21 -21.54 -5.58 -14.95
N VAL A 22 -20.97 -5.32 -16.12
CA VAL A 22 -20.76 -3.95 -16.61
C VAL A 22 -21.67 -3.69 -17.82
N SER A 23 -22.21 -2.50 -17.85
CA SER A 23 -23.06 -2.01 -18.94
C SER A 23 -22.81 -0.52 -19.14
N ALA A 24 -23.27 0.01 -20.26
CA ALA A 24 -23.17 1.43 -20.54
C ALA A 24 -24.45 1.95 -21.18
N THR A 25 -24.63 3.26 -21.08
CA THR A 25 -25.69 3.99 -21.76
C THR A 25 -25.14 5.27 -22.38
N GLY A 26 -25.89 5.83 -23.33
CA GLY A 26 -25.48 7.04 -24.02
C GLY A 26 -24.55 6.77 -25.22
N GLY A 27 -24.03 7.84 -25.83
CA GLY A 27 -23.24 7.75 -27.04
C GLY A 27 -23.97 7.09 -28.21
N SER A 28 -23.27 6.24 -28.97
CA SER A 28 -23.84 5.52 -30.10
C SER A 28 -24.70 4.33 -29.71
N GLY A 29 -24.59 3.85 -28.49
CA GLY A 29 -25.25 2.64 -28.01
C GLY A 29 -24.47 1.34 -28.28
N SER A 30 -23.27 1.44 -28.78
CA SER A 30 -22.40 0.30 -29.08
C SER A 30 -21.05 0.48 -28.39
N TYR A 31 -20.63 -0.52 -27.61
CA TYR A 31 -19.51 -0.38 -26.69
C TYR A 31 -18.52 -1.53 -26.73
N LYS A 32 -17.31 -1.23 -26.26
CA LYS A 32 -16.30 -2.23 -25.88
C LYS A 32 -15.90 -1.96 -24.44
N PHE A 33 -15.69 -3.01 -23.66
CA PHE A 33 -15.37 -2.94 -22.24
C PHE A 33 -13.99 -3.52 -21.94
N ARG A 34 -13.39 -3.02 -20.85
CA ARG A 34 -12.17 -3.57 -20.27
C ARG A 34 -12.26 -3.46 -18.74
N MET A 35 -11.73 -4.44 -18.05
CA MET A 35 -11.53 -4.41 -16.60
C MET A 35 -10.07 -4.67 -16.27
N ASP A 36 -9.51 -3.84 -15.41
CA ASP A 36 -8.20 -4.07 -14.79
C ASP A 36 -8.39 -4.34 -13.30
N ALA A 37 -7.70 -5.35 -12.82
CA ALA A 37 -7.68 -5.78 -11.43
C ALA A 37 -6.25 -5.88 -10.91
N PRO A 38 -6.03 -5.95 -9.59
CA PRO A 38 -4.69 -6.18 -9.04
C PRO A 38 -4.11 -7.51 -9.55
N SER A 39 -2.86 -7.47 -10.04
CA SER A 39 -2.23 -8.56 -10.78
C SER A 39 -2.16 -9.89 -10.06
N TYR A 40 -2.05 -9.88 -8.76
CA TYR A 40 -1.80 -11.10 -7.98
C TYR A 40 -3.00 -11.56 -7.17
N SER A 41 -4.18 -11.06 -7.47
CA SER A 41 -5.39 -11.32 -6.66
C SER A 41 -5.18 -10.96 -5.19
N SER A 42 -4.34 -9.96 -4.92
CA SER A 42 -4.02 -9.46 -3.59
C SER A 42 -4.37 -7.97 -3.51
N PRO A 43 -4.51 -7.40 -2.32
CA PRO A 43 -4.75 -5.96 -2.17
C PRO A 43 -3.48 -5.14 -2.47
N ASN A 44 -2.93 -5.33 -3.65
CA ASN A 44 -1.78 -4.61 -4.18
C ASN A 44 -2.26 -3.61 -5.23
N GLN A 45 -2.09 -2.33 -4.95
CA GLN A 45 -2.56 -1.25 -5.83
C GLN A 45 -1.56 -0.88 -6.95
N TRP A 46 -0.42 -1.52 -7.00
CA TRP A 46 0.66 -1.13 -7.89
C TRP A 46 0.61 -1.78 -9.26
N ALA A 47 0.29 -3.06 -9.29
CA ALA A 47 0.33 -3.84 -10.49
C ALA A 47 -1.11 -4.22 -10.88
N PHE A 48 -1.51 -3.79 -12.06
CA PHE A 48 -2.82 -4.09 -12.62
C PHE A 48 -2.66 -4.90 -13.89
N GLU A 49 -3.54 -5.87 -14.06
CA GLU A 49 -3.66 -6.65 -15.28
C GLU A 49 -5.10 -6.62 -15.76
N SER A 50 -5.26 -6.67 -17.07
CA SER A 50 -6.59 -6.84 -17.64
C SER A 50 -7.12 -8.22 -17.29
N VAL A 51 -8.35 -8.25 -16.77
CA VAL A 51 -9.03 -9.50 -16.48
C VAL A 51 -9.30 -10.21 -17.79
N ALA A 52 -8.91 -11.49 -17.87
CA ALA A 52 -9.09 -12.30 -19.06
C ALA A 52 -10.57 -12.43 -19.41
N ASP A 53 -10.89 -12.19 -20.65
CA ASP A 53 -12.24 -12.30 -21.19
C ASP A 53 -12.16 -12.95 -22.58
N PRO A 54 -12.80 -14.09 -22.77
CA PRO A 54 -12.75 -14.78 -24.06
C PRO A 54 -13.44 -13.99 -25.20
N SER A 55 -14.26 -13.00 -24.87
CA SER A 55 -14.93 -12.16 -25.88
C SER A 55 -14.16 -10.88 -26.21
N ARG A 56 -13.03 -10.64 -25.51
CA ARG A 56 -12.26 -9.41 -25.72
C ARG A 56 -11.69 -9.30 -27.11
N GLY A 57 -11.66 -8.09 -27.61
CA GLY A 57 -10.92 -7.77 -28.82
C GLY A 57 -9.41 -7.90 -28.59
N GLU A 58 -8.66 -8.16 -29.64
CA GLU A 58 -7.19 -8.29 -29.58
C GLU A 58 -6.50 -6.96 -29.23
N TRP A 59 -7.19 -5.85 -29.46
CA TRP A 59 -6.61 -4.53 -29.29
C TRP A 59 -6.94 -3.93 -27.93
N MET A 60 -5.92 -3.52 -27.16
CA MET A 60 -6.01 -2.86 -25.88
C MET A 60 -6.81 -3.62 -24.80
N ASN A 61 -6.94 -4.92 -24.93
CA ASN A 61 -7.68 -5.80 -24.00
C ASN A 61 -9.16 -5.46 -23.84
N TYR A 62 -9.75 -4.74 -24.75
CA TYR A 62 -11.18 -4.51 -24.78
C TYR A 62 -11.94 -5.73 -25.30
N THR A 63 -13.16 -5.89 -24.88
CA THR A 63 -14.09 -6.89 -25.44
C THR A 63 -14.32 -6.65 -26.93
N SER A 64 -14.90 -7.61 -27.61
CA SER A 64 -15.63 -7.35 -28.86
C SER A 64 -16.79 -6.40 -28.57
N GLU A 65 -17.38 -5.82 -29.62
CA GLU A 65 -18.52 -4.94 -29.49
C GLU A 65 -19.68 -5.64 -28.78
N CYS A 66 -20.20 -5.05 -27.70
CA CYS A 66 -21.32 -5.60 -26.94
C CYS A 66 -22.00 -4.49 -26.12
N ALA A 67 -23.20 -4.78 -25.62
CA ALA A 67 -23.95 -3.86 -24.77
C ALA A 67 -23.59 -3.99 -23.29
N SER A 68 -23.11 -5.16 -22.88
CA SER A 68 -22.70 -5.47 -21.51
C SER A 68 -21.70 -6.61 -21.51
N ASN A 69 -20.97 -6.77 -20.41
CA ASN A 69 -20.04 -7.88 -20.22
C ASN A 69 -19.96 -8.26 -18.74
N ASP A 70 -19.68 -9.54 -18.48
CA ASP A 70 -19.42 -10.06 -17.15
C ASP A 70 -17.93 -10.37 -16.97
N TYR A 71 -17.37 -9.95 -15.84
CA TYR A 71 -16.02 -10.29 -15.42
C TYR A 71 -16.08 -11.05 -14.11
N THR A 72 -15.14 -11.95 -13.90
CA THR A 72 -15.03 -12.70 -12.64
C THR A 72 -13.66 -12.48 -12.04
N PHE A 73 -13.62 -12.18 -10.73
CA PHE A 73 -12.40 -12.04 -9.98
C PHE A 73 -12.57 -12.66 -8.59
N THR A 74 -11.60 -13.46 -8.16
CA THR A 74 -11.60 -14.08 -6.83
C THR A 74 -10.61 -13.37 -5.93
N MET A 75 -11.10 -12.78 -4.84
CA MET A 75 -10.26 -12.15 -3.83
C MET A 75 -9.78 -13.23 -2.86
N THR A 76 -8.47 -13.41 -2.78
CA THR A 76 -7.85 -14.49 -1.99
C THR A 76 -7.27 -14.01 -0.67
N ALA A 77 -7.30 -12.73 -0.40
CA ALA A 77 -6.84 -12.12 0.83
C ALA A 77 -7.83 -11.06 1.31
N THR A 78 -7.90 -10.86 2.61
CA THR A 78 -8.66 -9.75 3.19
C THR A 78 -7.99 -8.42 2.85
N GLY A 79 -8.76 -7.38 2.67
CA GLY A 79 -8.28 -6.03 2.38
C GLY A 79 -9.13 -5.31 1.35
N THR A 80 -8.63 -4.18 0.87
CA THR A 80 -9.29 -3.33 -0.11
C THR A 80 -8.62 -3.47 -1.45
N TYR A 81 -9.41 -3.85 -2.44
CA TYR A 81 -9.00 -4.01 -3.83
C TYR A 81 -9.48 -2.83 -4.64
N ASN A 82 -8.62 -2.31 -5.53
CA ASN A 82 -9.00 -1.30 -6.51
C ASN A 82 -9.22 -1.96 -7.86
N PHE A 83 -10.39 -1.72 -8.45
CA PHE A 83 -10.73 -2.20 -9.80
C PHE A 83 -10.95 -1.01 -10.71
N ARG A 84 -10.51 -1.14 -11.95
CA ARG A 84 -10.67 -0.12 -12.99
C ARG A 84 -11.54 -0.70 -14.11
N PHE A 85 -12.63 -0.01 -14.42
CA PHE A 85 -13.51 -0.37 -15.51
C PHE A 85 -13.43 0.68 -16.59
N TYR A 86 -13.35 0.23 -17.83
CA TYR A 86 -13.26 1.08 -19.00
C TYR A 86 -14.41 0.77 -19.93
N VAL A 87 -14.96 1.79 -20.54
CA VAL A 87 -15.90 1.67 -21.65
C VAL A 87 -15.45 2.58 -22.78
N MET A 88 -15.49 2.05 -23.99
CA MET A 88 -15.22 2.78 -25.23
C MET A 88 -16.46 2.74 -26.10
N ASP A 89 -16.89 3.90 -26.60
CA ASP A 89 -17.93 4.00 -27.63
C ASP A 89 -17.29 3.62 -28.98
N THR A 90 -17.85 2.61 -29.65
CA THR A 90 -17.27 2.12 -30.93
C THR A 90 -17.30 3.15 -32.05
N ALA A 91 -18.16 4.17 -31.96
CA ALA A 91 -18.21 5.28 -32.90
C ALA A 91 -17.14 6.35 -32.63
N ALA A 92 -16.47 6.28 -31.47
CA ALA A 92 -15.43 7.25 -31.04
C ALA A 92 -14.30 6.53 -30.28
N GLU A 93 -13.64 5.61 -30.94
CA GLU A 93 -12.67 4.65 -30.37
C GLU A 93 -11.45 5.28 -29.67
N VAL A 94 -11.18 6.54 -29.91
CA VAL A 94 -10.10 7.26 -29.22
C VAL A 94 -10.52 7.83 -27.85
N THR A 95 -11.81 7.74 -27.52
CA THR A 95 -12.36 8.28 -26.28
C THR A 95 -12.86 7.12 -25.42
N TYR A 96 -12.34 7.04 -24.20
CA TYR A 96 -12.80 6.07 -23.22
C TYR A 96 -13.18 6.74 -21.91
N LEU A 97 -14.10 6.13 -21.19
CA LEU A 97 -14.43 6.46 -19.83
C LEU A 97 -13.82 5.42 -18.91
N ARG A 98 -13.13 5.87 -17.86
CA ARG A 98 -12.60 5.00 -16.80
C ARG A 98 -13.30 5.30 -15.49
N VAL A 99 -13.74 4.26 -14.80
CA VAL A 99 -14.33 4.35 -13.46
C VAL A 99 -13.58 3.41 -12.53
N ASN A 100 -13.19 3.91 -11.35
CA ASN A 100 -12.50 3.14 -10.32
C ASN A 100 -13.46 2.81 -9.18
N PHE A 101 -13.39 1.56 -8.71
CA PHE A 101 -14.12 1.11 -7.52
C PHE A 101 -13.15 0.50 -6.52
N ASN A 102 -13.32 0.86 -5.24
CA ASN A 102 -12.65 0.21 -4.13
C ASN A 102 -13.62 -0.75 -3.47
N ILE A 103 -13.26 -2.01 -3.41
CA ILE A 103 -14.09 -3.08 -2.85
C ILE A 103 -13.30 -3.77 -1.75
N SER A 104 -13.90 -3.81 -0.55
CA SER A 104 -13.29 -4.46 0.60
C SER A 104 -13.89 -5.85 0.82
N VAL A 105 -13.04 -6.80 1.14
CA VAL A 105 -13.44 -8.12 1.61
C VAL A 105 -12.82 -8.37 2.98
N SER A 106 -13.62 -8.90 3.90
CA SER A 106 -13.18 -9.24 5.25
C SER A 106 -13.47 -10.70 5.56
N ASP A 107 -12.80 -11.19 6.60
CA ASP A 107 -13.00 -12.54 7.12
C ASP A 107 -12.86 -12.47 8.64
N ASP A 108 -13.80 -13.05 9.36
CA ASP A 108 -13.80 -13.07 10.82
C ASP A 108 -12.57 -13.79 11.42
N LYS A 109 -11.91 -14.62 10.61
CA LYS A 109 -10.65 -15.28 10.98
C LYS A 109 -9.51 -14.30 11.25
N TYR A 110 -9.51 -13.15 10.60
CA TYR A 110 -8.47 -12.15 10.76
C TYR A 110 -9.00 -10.91 11.46
N PRO A 111 -8.37 -10.46 12.55
CA PRO A 111 -8.75 -9.23 13.22
C PRO A 111 -8.71 -8.05 12.26
N SER A 112 -9.51 -7.04 12.52
CA SER A 112 -9.46 -5.82 11.71
C SER A 112 -8.15 -5.06 11.95
N VAL A 113 -7.67 -4.34 10.93
CA VAL A 113 -6.50 -3.46 11.04
C VAL A 113 -6.68 -2.48 12.20
N ASP A 114 -7.85 -1.87 12.33
CA ASP A 114 -8.10 -0.90 13.40
C ASP A 114 -8.03 -1.52 14.79
N SER A 115 -8.49 -2.75 14.98
CA SER A 115 -8.39 -3.44 16.27
C SER A 115 -6.95 -3.81 16.62
N ILE A 116 -6.16 -4.23 15.63
CA ILE A 116 -4.74 -4.54 15.81
C ILE A 116 -3.97 -3.27 16.19
N VAL A 117 -4.21 -2.18 15.48
CA VAL A 117 -3.56 -0.89 15.75
C VAL A 117 -3.91 -0.38 17.15
N ARG A 118 -5.19 -0.41 17.53
CA ARG A 118 -5.60 0.00 18.89
C ARG A 118 -4.93 -0.84 19.97
N SER A 119 -4.86 -2.15 19.79
CA SER A 119 -4.23 -3.06 20.73
C SER A 119 -2.73 -2.80 20.87
N ALA A 120 -2.03 -2.63 19.74
CA ALA A 120 -0.60 -2.33 19.73
C ALA A 120 -0.30 -1.00 20.41
N VAL A 121 -1.07 0.04 20.12
CA VAL A 121 -0.88 1.38 20.72
C VAL A 121 -1.19 1.36 22.21
N ALA A 122 -2.22 0.65 22.65
CA ALA A 122 -2.53 0.47 24.07
C ALA A 122 -1.37 -0.22 24.81
N GLU A 123 -0.81 -1.27 24.23
CA GLU A 123 0.36 -1.95 24.79
C GLU A 123 1.59 -1.03 24.82
N CYS A 124 1.84 -0.30 23.73
CA CYS A 124 2.89 0.71 23.66
C CYS A 124 2.79 1.73 24.80
N ASN A 125 1.61 2.28 25.00
CA ASN A 125 1.37 3.27 26.06
C ASN A 125 1.58 2.70 27.46
N SER A 126 1.31 1.40 27.66
CA SER A 126 1.52 0.73 28.95
C SER A 126 2.98 0.38 29.23
N LYS A 127 3.81 0.24 28.20
CA LYS A 127 5.20 -0.22 28.31
C LYS A 127 6.25 0.85 28.06
N THR A 128 5.85 2.08 27.76
CA THR A 128 6.75 3.22 27.54
C THR A 128 6.46 4.33 28.54
N ASP A 129 7.38 5.28 28.63
CA ASP A 129 7.19 6.49 29.44
C ASP A 129 6.27 7.53 28.77
N GLY A 130 5.78 7.22 27.56
CA GLY A 130 4.90 8.09 26.80
C GLY A 130 5.60 9.16 25.96
N SER A 131 6.93 9.23 25.98
CA SER A 131 7.67 10.13 25.10
C SER A 131 7.50 9.71 23.63
N GLU A 132 7.56 10.66 22.72
CA GLU A 132 7.42 10.39 21.30
C GLU A 132 8.50 9.42 20.80
N TYR A 133 9.75 9.64 21.23
CA TYR A 133 10.86 8.75 20.93
C TYR A 133 10.58 7.31 21.40
N ALA A 134 10.22 7.12 22.67
CA ALA A 134 9.99 5.80 23.23
C ALA A 134 8.84 5.06 22.53
N LYS A 135 7.75 5.79 22.25
CA LYS A 135 6.62 5.22 21.50
C LYS A 135 7.00 4.84 20.07
N ALA A 136 7.70 5.72 19.36
CA ALA A 136 8.12 5.44 17.99
C ALA A 136 9.05 4.22 17.91
N LEU A 137 9.99 4.11 18.83
CA LEU A 137 10.90 2.97 18.91
C LEU A 137 10.16 1.67 19.26
N TRP A 138 9.27 1.72 20.23
CA TRP A 138 8.51 0.54 20.63
C TRP A 138 7.62 0.02 19.50
N LEU A 139 6.95 0.93 18.78
CA LEU A 139 6.09 0.56 17.65
C LEU A 139 6.90 0.06 16.45
N HIS A 140 8.07 0.61 16.21
CA HIS A 140 9.01 0.11 15.20
C HIS A 140 9.38 -1.34 15.51
N ASP A 141 9.83 -1.61 16.72
CA ASP A 141 10.26 -2.95 17.13
C ASP A 141 9.09 -3.94 17.13
N TRP A 142 7.92 -3.49 17.61
CA TRP A 142 6.70 -4.30 17.56
C TRP A 142 6.36 -4.71 16.12
N LEU A 143 6.43 -3.77 15.18
CA LEU A 143 6.13 -4.05 13.78
C LEU A 143 7.12 -5.04 13.17
N LEU A 144 8.41 -4.85 13.41
CA LEU A 144 9.45 -5.74 12.88
C LEU A 144 9.37 -7.15 13.49
N ASP A 145 8.92 -7.27 14.72
CA ASP A 145 8.69 -8.57 15.37
C ASP A 145 7.54 -9.36 14.72
N GLN A 146 6.58 -8.68 14.12
CA GLN A 146 5.40 -9.29 13.49
C GLN A 146 5.61 -9.55 12.00
N LEU A 147 6.28 -8.64 11.30
CA LEU A 147 6.24 -8.52 9.86
C LEU A 147 7.45 -9.19 9.20
N GLU A 148 7.18 -9.94 8.13
CA GLU A 148 8.19 -10.53 7.27
C GLU A 148 8.11 -9.92 5.87
N TYR A 149 9.27 -9.68 5.24
CA TYR A 149 9.32 -9.13 3.90
C TYR A 149 8.86 -10.17 2.86
N ASP A 150 7.92 -9.77 2.01
CA ASP A 150 7.41 -10.61 0.93
C ASP A 150 8.30 -10.55 -0.31
N LYS A 151 9.18 -11.53 -0.44
CA LYS A 151 10.09 -11.66 -1.59
C LYS A 151 9.37 -11.95 -2.90
N THR A 152 8.11 -12.40 -2.84
CA THR A 152 7.29 -12.63 -4.04
C THR A 152 6.67 -11.33 -4.58
N LEU A 153 6.74 -10.24 -3.82
CA LEU A 153 6.21 -8.90 -4.14
C LEU A 153 4.70 -8.88 -4.40
N LYS A 154 3.97 -9.83 -3.85
CA LYS A 154 2.50 -9.94 -4.03
C LYS A 154 1.71 -9.13 -3.02
N TRP A 155 2.27 -8.94 -1.83
CA TRP A 155 1.57 -8.35 -0.69
C TRP A 155 2.17 -6.97 -0.39
N SER A 156 1.37 -5.91 -0.56
CA SER A 156 1.87 -4.53 -0.42
C SER A 156 0.87 -3.61 0.30
N SER A 157 -0.09 -4.15 1.03
CA SER A 157 -1.10 -3.38 1.75
C SER A 157 -0.82 -3.32 3.24
N THR A 158 -1.47 -2.36 3.91
CA THR A 158 -1.51 -2.28 5.37
C THR A 158 -2.15 -3.53 5.97
N GLU A 159 -3.20 -4.04 5.35
CA GLU A 159 -3.90 -5.24 5.78
C GLU A 159 -2.99 -6.47 5.74
N SER A 160 -2.22 -6.65 4.68
CA SER A 160 -1.28 -7.76 4.60
C SER A 160 -0.23 -7.70 5.69
N ALA A 161 0.30 -6.51 5.97
CA ALA A 161 1.28 -6.30 7.03
C ALA A 161 0.72 -6.67 8.41
N LEU A 162 -0.45 -6.15 8.76
CA LEU A 162 -0.99 -6.24 10.12
C LEU A 162 -1.84 -7.49 10.36
N THR A 163 -2.50 -8.02 9.34
CA THR A 163 -3.37 -9.19 9.50
C THR A 163 -2.71 -10.50 9.07
N ARG A 164 -1.70 -10.45 8.20
CA ARG A 164 -1.01 -11.62 7.65
C ARG A 164 0.48 -11.65 7.93
N GLU A 165 1.00 -10.58 8.53
CA GLU A 165 2.40 -10.47 8.92
C GLU A 165 3.35 -10.61 7.73
N LEU A 166 2.93 -10.10 6.56
CA LEU A 166 3.66 -10.22 5.31
C LEU A 166 3.47 -8.97 4.45
N GLY A 167 4.55 -8.46 3.86
CA GLY A 167 4.46 -7.31 2.97
C GLY A 167 5.76 -6.81 2.39
N THR A 168 5.63 -5.89 1.43
CA THR A 168 6.74 -5.16 0.80
C THR A 168 7.02 -3.86 1.53
N CYS A 169 7.97 -3.05 1.03
CA CYS A 169 8.30 -1.75 1.61
C CYS A 169 7.08 -0.85 1.83
N GLN A 170 6.10 -0.88 0.93
CA GLN A 170 4.86 -0.12 1.09
C GLN A 170 4.01 -0.62 2.27
N SER A 171 4.01 -1.91 2.54
CA SER A 171 3.33 -2.49 3.70
C SER A 171 3.98 -2.05 5.00
N TYR A 172 5.31 -2.07 5.07
CA TYR A 172 6.07 -1.57 6.22
C TYR A 172 5.78 -0.10 6.46
N GLU A 173 5.87 0.72 5.41
CA GLU A 173 5.62 2.16 5.51
C GLU A 173 4.20 2.46 5.97
N SER A 174 3.19 1.91 5.31
CA SER A 174 1.79 2.22 5.61
C SER A 174 1.34 1.68 6.97
N ALA A 175 1.83 0.52 7.38
CA ALA A 175 1.56 -0.04 8.70
C ALA A 175 2.19 0.81 9.81
N TYR A 176 3.45 1.21 9.64
CA TYR A 176 4.11 2.07 10.61
C TYR A 176 3.47 3.45 10.70
N ALA A 177 3.13 4.04 9.56
CA ALA A 177 2.40 5.31 9.50
C ALA A 177 1.09 5.25 10.32
N LYS A 178 0.35 4.17 10.17
CA LYS A 178 -0.91 3.96 10.88
C LYS A 178 -0.71 3.84 12.39
N LEU A 179 0.32 3.10 12.81
CA LEU A 179 0.70 2.98 14.21
C LEU A 179 1.15 4.31 14.80
N LEU A 180 2.01 5.05 14.11
CA LEU A 180 2.48 6.37 14.55
C LEU A 180 1.32 7.36 14.69
N THR A 181 0.45 7.43 13.71
CA THR A 181 -0.73 8.31 13.73
C THR A 181 -1.64 7.98 14.91
N ALA A 182 -1.92 6.71 15.15
CA ALA A 182 -2.73 6.28 16.28
C ALA A 182 -2.08 6.56 17.64
N ALA A 183 -0.75 6.60 17.68
CA ALA A 183 0.02 6.97 18.89
C ALA A 183 0.17 8.48 19.06
N GLY A 184 -0.38 9.29 18.15
CA GLY A 184 -0.31 10.75 18.22
C GLY A 184 0.99 11.35 17.68
N ILE A 185 1.75 10.60 16.87
CA ILE A 185 3.00 11.04 16.26
C ILE A 185 2.76 11.48 14.82
N GLU A 186 3.06 12.72 14.53
CA GLU A 186 2.98 13.29 13.19
C GLU A 186 3.99 12.60 12.27
N ASN A 187 3.56 12.18 11.09
CA ASN A 187 4.39 11.43 10.16
C ASN A 187 4.00 11.69 8.71
N SER A 188 4.87 11.28 7.80
CA SER A 188 4.72 11.45 6.36
C SER A 188 5.43 10.32 5.63
N GLU A 189 4.97 10.00 4.43
CA GLU A 189 5.66 9.06 3.55
C GLU A 189 6.86 9.75 2.88
N THR A 190 8.00 9.05 2.86
CA THR A 190 9.14 9.38 2.01
C THR A 190 9.20 8.38 0.87
N ARG A 191 9.36 8.86 -0.34
CA ARG A 191 9.47 8.02 -1.52
C ARG A 191 10.71 8.38 -2.32
N ASP A 192 11.45 7.36 -2.70
CA ASP A 192 12.55 7.48 -3.64
C ASP A 192 12.03 7.34 -5.07
N THR A 193 12.31 8.31 -5.91
CA THR A 193 11.87 8.30 -7.31
C THR A 193 12.76 7.46 -8.21
N TYR A 194 13.89 6.98 -7.72
CA TYR A 194 14.80 6.16 -8.51
C TYR A 194 14.26 4.75 -8.72
N ASP A 195 13.80 4.10 -7.66
CA ASP A 195 13.27 2.73 -7.71
C ASP A 195 11.88 2.56 -7.07
N GLY A 196 11.30 3.65 -6.59
CA GLY A 196 9.99 3.63 -5.95
C GLY A 196 9.99 3.09 -4.52
N HIS A 197 11.16 2.91 -3.91
CA HIS A 197 11.23 2.51 -2.50
C HIS A 197 10.59 3.57 -1.60
N THR A 198 9.93 3.15 -0.55
CA THR A 198 9.19 4.01 0.37
C THR A 198 9.50 3.68 1.83
N TRP A 199 9.55 4.71 2.65
CA TRP A 199 9.74 4.61 4.11
C TRP A 199 9.07 5.79 4.79
N ASN A 200 9.30 5.98 6.10
CA ASN A 200 8.61 6.98 6.89
C ASN A 200 9.51 8.16 7.27
N ALA A 201 8.93 9.35 7.27
CA ALA A 201 9.37 10.47 8.05
C ALA A 201 8.46 10.62 9.27
N MET A 202 9.00 10.99 10.42
CA MET A 202 8.25 11.18 11.66
C MET A 202 8.78 12.37 12.44
N LYS A 203 7.88 13.08 13.11
CA LYS A 203 8.23 14.23 13.92
C LYS A 203 8.31 13.82 15.40
N LEU A 204 9.52 13.93 15.95
CA LEU A 204 9.80 13.60 17.34
C LEU A 204 10.40 14.83 18.03
N ASP A 205 9.81 15.24 19.13
CA ASP A 205 10.25 16.39 19.92
C ASP A 205 10.44 17.66 19.07
N GLY A 206 9.55 17.87 18.10
CA GLY A 206 9.57 19.05 17.24
C GLY A 206 10.51 18.98 16.03
N HIS A 207 11.21 17.86 15.82
CA HIS A 207 12.14 17.67 14.71
C HIS A 207 11.75 16.47 13.86
N TRP A 208 11.98 16.57 12.55
CA TRP A 208 11.71 15.49 11.61
C TRP A 208 12.89 14.54 11.48
N TYR A 209 12.59 13.25 11.53
CA TYR A 209 13.53 12.15 11.37
C TYR A 209 12.98 11.13 10.38
N GLN A 210 13.86 10.39 9.75
CA GLN A 210 13.50 9.34 8.82
C GLN A 210 13.74 7.95 9.42
N THR A 211 12.88 7.01 9.09
CA THR A 211 12.96 5.63 9.56
C THR A 211 12.56 4.70 8.44
N ASP A 212 13.44 3.75 8.10
CA ASP A 212 13.17 2.71 7.13
C ASP A 212 13.00 1.37 7.83
N CYS A 213 11.76 1.02 8.12
CA CYS A 213 11.41 -0.24 8.76
C CYS A 213 11.77 -1.46 7.91
N THR A 214 11.64 -1.35 6.59
CA THR A 214 11.98 -2.45 5.68
C THR A 214 13.45 -2.82 5.79
N TRP A 215 14.32 -1.84 5.75
CA TRP A 215 15.77 -2.07 5.81
C TRP A 215 16.27 -2.39 7.21
N ASP A 216 15.51 -2.02 8.24
CA ASP A 216 15.79 -2.41 9.63
C ASP A 216 15.33 -3.82 9.96
N ASP A 217 14.55 -4.47 9.10
CA ASP A 217 14.08 -5.83 9.37
C ASP A 217 15.23 -6.83 9.25
N SER A 218 15.74 -7.24 10.42
CA SER A 218 16.91 -8.10 10.53
C SER A 218 16.70 -9.53 10.05
N SER A 219 15.46 -9.97 9.88
CA SER A 219 15.15 -11.31 9.39
C SER A 219 15.63 -11.52 7.95
N ASP A 220 15.70 -10.44 7.18
CA ASP A 220 16.21 -10.44 5.80
C ASP A 220 17.65 -9.96 5.70
N ASN A 221 18.30 -9.68 6.80
CA ASN A 221 19.62 -9.11 6.87
C ASN A 221 20.70 -10.19 6.81
N TRP A 222 21.77 -9.92 6.07
CA TRP A 222 22.91 -10.83 5.88
C TRP A 222 23.95 -10.71 6.98
N TYR A 223 23.75 -9.80 7.91
CA TYR A 223 24.68 -9.51 8.98
C TYR A 223 24.41 -10.39 10.20
N SER A 224 25.47 -10.77 10.87
CA SER A 224 25.40 -11.62 12.05
C SER A 224 25.16 -10.86 13.36
N PHE A 225 24.99 -9.56 13.30
CA PHE A 225 24.76 -8.69 14.46
C PHE A 225 23.46 -7.90 14.30
N ASP A 226 22.91 -7.48 15.42
CA ASP A 226 21.66 -6.72 15.45
C ASP A 226 21.84 -5.36 14.79
N GLN A 227 21.07 -5.12 13.73
CA GLN A 227 21.02 -3.86 13.00
C GLN A 227 19.61 -3.29 12.89
N ARG A 228 18.71 -3.72 13.78
CA ARG A 228 17.28 -3.32 13.74
C ARG A 228 17.06 -1.83 13.78
N HIS A 229 18.00 -1.05 14.27
CA HIS A 229 17.85 0.39 14.47
C HIS A 229 18.80 1.22 13.62
N LEU A 230 19.45 0.61 12.64
CA LEU A 230 20.41 1.33 11.80
C LEU A 230 19.76 2.44 10.99
N TYR A 231 18.52 2.24 10.58
CA TYR A 231 17.72 3.18 9.80
C TYR A 231 16.58 3.80 10.60
N PHE A 232 16.70 3.84 11.91
CA PHE A 232 15.71 4.41 12.80
C PHE A 232 16.11 5.80 13.25
N GLY A 233 15.22 6.79 13.04
CA GLY A 233 15.39 8.15 13.54
C GLY A 233 16.60 8.89 12.97
N LEU A 234 16.84 8.73 11.67
CA LEU A 234 17.94 9.36 10.98
C LEU A 234 17.61 10.79 10.54
N THR A 235 18.65 11.63 10.50
CA THR A 235 18.57 12.91 9.79
C THR A 235 18.46 12.68 8.28
N ASP A 236 18.03 13.70 7.54
CA ASP A 236 17.98 13.63 6.07
C ASP A 236 19.35 13.27 5.47
N GLU A 237 20.39 13.91 5.97
CA GLU A 237 21.75 13.72 5.47
C GLU A 237 22.26 12.31 5.75
N LEU A 238 21.99 11.78 6.94
CA LEU A 238 22.37 10.40 7.27
C LEU A 238 21.55 9.38 6.48
N MET A 239 20.27 9.62 6.26
CA MET A 239 19.45 8.75 5.43
C MET A 239 19.92 8.74 3.98
N ALA A 240 20.32 9.88 3.42
CA ALA A 240 20.89 9.97 2.09
C ALA A 240 22.21 9.19 1.96
N ILE A 241 23.02 9.16 3.01
CA ILE A 241 24.26 8.37 3.06
C ILE A 241 23.92 6.86 3.21
N ALA A 242 22.98 6.54 4.08
CA ALA A 242 22.58 5.17 4.37
C ALA A 242 21.89 4.48 3.20
N HIS A 243 21.33 5.26 2.28
CA HIS A 243 20.69 4.79 1.05
C HIS A 243 21.52 5.16 -0.19
N PRO A 244 22.71 4.58 -0.39
CA PRO A 244 23.54 4.92 -1.54
C PRO A 244 22.84 4.53 -2.85
N GLY A 245 22.83 5.46 -3.81
CA GLY A 245 22.08 5.30 -5.07
C GLY A 245 20.66 5.86 -5.04
N HIS A 246 20.11 6.12 -3.87
CA HIS A 246 18.81 6.76 -3.68
C HIS A 246 19.00 8.27 -3.48
N SER A 247 19.50 8.96 -4.49
CA SER A 247 19.90 10.36 -4.38
C SER A 247 18.74 11.35 -4.48
N LYS A 248 17.55 10.90 -4.87
CA LYS A 248 16.37 11.74 -5.05
C LYS A 248 15.29 11.33 -4.07
N ILE A 249 15.35 11.88 -2.88
CA ILE A 249 14.34 11.66 -1.85
C ILE A 249 13.17 12.62 -2.10
N TYR A 250 11.99 12.08 -2.18
CA TYR A 250 10.75 12.82 -2.30
C TYR A 250 9.94 12.71 -1.04
N THR A 251 9.68 13.86 -0.43
CA THR A 251 8.70 13.98 0.64
C THR A 251 7.78 15.13 0.34
N THR A 252 6.59 15.08 0.88
CA THR A 252 5.66 16.21 0.84
C THR A 252 6.03 17.31 1.82
N ASP A 253 6.87 16.99 2.82
CA ASP A 253 7.22 17.87 3.91
C ASP A 253 8.71 18.17 3.96
N THR A 254 9.03 19.30 4.57
CA THR A 254 10.41 19.74 4.77
C THR A 254 10.94 19.20 6.09
N TYR A 255 12.09 18.56 6.05
CA TYR A 255 12.75 18.07 7.25
C TYR A 255 13.44 19.19 8.01
N ALA A 256 13.22 19.20 9.30
CA ALA A 256 13.83 20.19 10.16
C ALA A 256 15.28 19.90 10.50
N THR A 257 15.69 18.64 10.44
CA THR A 257 17.03 18.22 10.83
C THR A 257 18.00 18.33 9.66
N ARG A 258 19.18 18.89 9.90
CA ARG A 258 20.21 19.14 8.89
C ARG A 258 21.59 18.61 9.28
N SER A 259 21.65 17.81 10.34
CA SER A 259 22.92 17.27 10.80
C SER A 259 23.27 15.96 10.09
N THR A 260 24.55 15.73 9.85
CA THR A 260 25.10 14.44 9.36
C THR A 260 25.79 13.67 10.46
N SER A 261 25.80 14.18 11.69
CA SER A 261 26.43 13.51 12.81
C SER A 261 25.66 12.27 13.24
N LEU A 262 26.37 11.16 13.46
CA LEU A 262 25.77 9.95 14.03
C LEU A 262 25.15 10.19 15.42
N ALA A 263 25.69 11.17 16.18
CA ALA A 263 25.15 11.54 17.49
C ALA A 263 23.75 12.11 17.41
N ASP A 264 23.31 12.59 16.26
CA ASP A 264 21.97 13.13 16.05
C ASP A 264 20.93 12.06 15.70
N ASN A 265 21.36 10.81 15.49
CA ASN A 265 20.43 9.70 15.33
C ASN A 265 19.77 9.39 16.66
N TYR A 266 18.46 9.18 16.63
CA TYR A 266 17.71 8.87 17.84
C TYR A 266 18.14 7.56 18.51
N PHE A 267 18.50 6.56 17.75
CA PHE A 267 18.84 5.25 18.30
C PHE A 267 20.14 5.25 19.15
N VAL A 268 20.98 6.26 19.03
CA VAL A 268 22.21 6.39 19.85
C VAL A 268 22.00 7.23 21.11
N ARG A 269 20.82 7.73 21.31
CA ARG A 269 20.48 8.49 22.53
C ARG A 269 20.16 7.51 23.69
#